data_eca66e43677aa630ce17d1159cae8481
#
_entry.id   eca66e43677aa630ce17d1159cae8481
#
_cell.length_a   1.000
_cell.length_b   1.000
_cell.length_c   1.000
_cell.angle_alpha   90.00
_cell.angle_beta   90.00
_cell.angle_gamma   90.00
#
_symmetry.space_group_name_H-M   'P 1'
#
loop_
_entity.id
_entity.type
_entity.pdbx_description
1 polymer ?
#
loop_
_entity_poly.entity_id
_entity_poly.type
_entity_poly.pdbx_seq_one_letter_code
_entity_poly.pdbx_strand_id
1 'polypeptide(L)'
;MTQAAVAGIVFCGCGLSVAAHGQQAEPGQAEPGQGGTGQGGTGQGGTRRGRPARLPVTVDGRRVKTIDVHSHCLFREAADLLGEQGAKALVPPIDNATEAYLVIEQRLKAMDGQAIDMEVLSINPFWYEKDRDLGEKIVTIQNEKLAQLVASKPDRFAAFASLTLQDPALAVSQLETAMTKQGLKGAAIGDQVAGDEFSNPKFDPVWRKAEELGAVLFIHPEGVPELNKRWKGNGWLANTIGNPLATTIALQHLIFDGSLDKFPGLKVLAAHGGGYLGSYAPRSDHACTVAPQFCDPNIKLKKQPTAYLEQIYFDSLVFTPEALRHLAAQVGTSQIMLGSDYPYIWELHPVDPIFETASFSDQERAAILGGNAAKLLAMKRAT
;
A
#
# COMPACT_ATOMS: atom_id res chain seq x y z
N MET A 1 -24.36 -10.25 50.36
CA MET A 1 -23.49 -11.20 49.65
C MET A 1 -24.36 -11.91 48.62
N THR A 2 -24.37 -11.46 47.42
CA THR A 2 -25.12 -12.07 46.32
C THR A 2 -24.14 -12.21 45.15
N GLN A 3 -23.79 -13.46 44.88
CA GLN A 3 -22.96 -13.85 43.75
C GLN A 3 -23.77 -13.69 42.46
N ALA A 4 -23.26 -12.90 41.54
CA ALA A 4 -23.76 -12.86 40.18
C ALA A 4 -23.13 -13.99 39.36
N ALA A 5 -23.99 -14.84 38.81
CA ALA A 5 -23.59 -15.93 37.92
C ALA A 5 -23.25 -15.35 36.54
N VAL A 6 -22.03 -15.61 36.05
CA VAL A 6 -21.60 -15.35 34.69
C VAL A 6 -22.10 -16.51 33.81
N ALA A 7 -23.07 -16.25 32.95
CA ALA A 7 -23.54 -17.18 31.94
C ALA A 7 -22.50 -17.25 30.79
N GLY A 8 -21.79 -18.36 30.69
CA GLY A 8 -20.92 -18.65 29.57
C GLY A 8 -21.74 -19.03 28.31
N ILE A 9 -21.46 -18.42 27.19
CA ILE A 9 -22.01 -18.80 25.90
C ILE A 9 -21.26 -20.01 25.37
N VAL A 10 -21.95 -21.14 25.24
CA VAL A 10 -21.44 -22.39 24.65
C VAL A 10 -21.74 -22.39 23.16
N PHE A 11 -20.70 -22.38 22.30
CA PHE A 11 -20.87 -22.58 20.88
C PHE A 11 -21.00 -24.08 20.57
N CYS A 12 -22.11 -24.51 19.98
CA CYS A 12 -22.28 -25.85 19.42
C CYS A 12 -21.42 -26.02 18.18
N GLY A 13 -20.46 -26.92 18.20
CA GLY A 13 -19.70 -27.35 17.04
C GLY A 13 -20.54 -28.34 16.21
N CYS A 14 -20.93 -27.94 14.98
CA CYS A 14 -21.42 -28.88 13.98
C CYS A 14 -20.22 -29.57 13.32
N GLY A 15 -19.98 -30.83 13.64
CA GLY A 15 -19.00 -31.67 12.99
C GLY A 15 -19.46 -32.08 11.58
N LEU A 16 -18.68 -31.70 10.59
CA LEU A 16 -18.71 -32.31 9.26
C LEU A 16 -17.45 -33.16 9.10
N SER A 17 -17.63 -34.48 9.16
CA SER A 17 -16.61 -35.46 8.84
C SER A 17 -16.50 -35.58 7.32
N VAL A 18 -15.39 -35.17 6.76
CA VAL A 18 -15.01 -35.48 5.38
C VAL A 18 -13.93 -36.55 5.42
N ALA A 19 -14.22 -37.73 4.86
CA ALA A 19 -13.29 -38.82 4.73
C ALA A 19 -12.17 -38.47 3.74
N ALA A 20 -10.92 -38.45 4.21
CA ALA A 20 -9.74 -38.31 3.37
C ALA A 20 -9.38 -39.65 2.78
N HIS A 21 -9.42 -39.77 1.44
CA HIS A 21 -8.73 -40.83 0.71
C HIS A 21 -7.31 -40.37 0.41
N GLY A 22 -6.36 -40.96 1.12
CA GLY A 22 -4.94 -40.78 0.86
C GLY A 22 -4.50 -41.61 -0.33
N GLN A 23 -3.82 -40.99 -1.28
CA GLN A 23 -2.89 -41.67 -2.16
C GLN A 23 -1.50 -41.13 -1.90
N GLN A 24 -0.63 -42.01 -1.42
CA GLN A 24 0.80 -41.78 -1.28
C GLN A 24 1.45 -41.90 -2.66
N ALA A 25 2.21 -40.89 -3.07
CA ALA A 25 3.16 -40.97 -4.17
C ALA A 25 4.57 -41.04 -3.60
N GLU A 26 5.31 -42.08 -3.94
CA GLU A 26 6.71 -42.25 -3.60
C GLU A 26 7.64 -41.34 -4.43
N PRO A 27 8.80 -40.90 -3.90
CA PRO A 27 9.73 -40.05 -4.64
C PRO A 27 10.64 -40.86 -5.55
N GLY A 28 10.58 -40.53 -6.86
CA GLY A 28 11.48 -41.06 -7.87
C GLY A 28 12.89 -40.45 -7.74
N GLN A 29 13.89 -41.32 -7.74
CA GLN A 29 15.32 -40.99 -7.78
C GLN A 29 15.69 -40.49 -9.19
N ALA A 30 16.41 -39.37 -9.28
CA ALA A 30 17.03 -38.88 -10.50
C ALA A 30 18.52 -39.20 -10.47
N GLU A 31 19.01 -39.94 -11.49
CA GLU A 31 20.44 -40.20 -11.74
C GLU A 31 21.15 -39.00 -12.41
N PRO A 32 22.49 -38.85 -12.23
CA PRO A 32 23.23 -37.74 -12.77
C PRO A 32 23.71 -38.00 -14.20
N GLY A 33 23.37 -37.15 -15.15
CA GLY A 33 23.86 -37.15 -16.53
C GLY A 33 25.18 -36.43 -16.68
N GLN A 34 26.08 -37.07 -17.44
CA GLN A 34 27.48 -36.77 -17.70
C GLN A 34 27.70 -35.52 -18.58
N GLY A 35 28.85 -34.90 -18.39
CA GLY A 35 29.34 -33.71 -19.06
C GLY A 35 29.60 -33.81 -20.55
N GLY A 36 29.54 -32.69 -21.21
CA GLY A 36 29.99 -32.43 -22.56
C GLY A 36 30.86 -31.17 -22.59
N THR A 37 32.16 -31.38 -22.85
CA THR A 37 33.15 -30.33 -23.11
C THR A 37 33.01 -29.83 -24.54
N GLY A 38 32.90 -28.50 -24.73
CA GLY A 38 32.89 -27.83 -26.02
C GLY A 38 33.75 -26.57 -25.99
N GLN A 39 34.80 -26.54 -26.76
CA GLN A 39 35.85 -25.53 -26.90
C GLN A 39 35.36 -24.24 -27.57
N GLY A 40 35.95 -23.16 -27.13
CA GLY A 40 36.42 -21.92 -27.70
C GLY A 40 35.85 -21.38 -29.02
N GLY A 41 35.40 -20.13 -28.94
CA GLY A 41 35.17 -19.24 -30.06
C GLY A 41 35.35 -17.79 -29.62
N THR A 42 36.55 -17.22 -29.96
CA THR A 42 36.82 -15.78 -29.84
C THR A 42 36.01 -15.01 -30.88
N GLY A 43 35.08 -14.16 -30.43
CA GLY A 43 34.35 -13.25 -31.27
C GLY A 43 34.22 -11.90 -30.59
N GLN A 44 35.10 -10.95 -30.93
CA GLN A 44 34.95 -9.53 -30.63
C GLN A 44 33.70 -8.97 -31.34
N GLY A 45 32.84 -8.28 -30.61
CA GLY A 45 31.72 -7.58 -31.19
C GLY A 45 30.72 -7.23 -30.07
N GLY A 46 31.12 -6.37 -29.15
CA GLY A 46 30.23 -5.86 -28.10
C GLY A 46 29.16 -4.94 -28.70
N THR A 47 28.11 -5.52 -29.24
CA THR A 47 26.87 -4.76 -29.45
C THR A 47 26.34 -4.40 -28.07
N ARG A 48 26.29 -3.10 -27.76
CA ARG A 48 25.50 -2.57 -26.63
C ARG A 48 24.12 -3.19 -26.76
N ARG A 49 23.81 -4.20 -25.95
CA ARG A 49 22.44 -4.70 -25.82
C ARG A 49 21.61 -3.50 -25.36
N GLY A 50 20.76 -2.99 -26.25
CA GLY A 50 19.83 -1.93 -25.93
C GLY A 50 19.01 -2.32 -24.70
N ARG A 51 18.63 -1.34 -23.88
CA ARG A 51 17.64 -1.56 -22.82
C ARG A 51 16.45 -2.29 -23.43
N PRO A 52 15.87 -3.30 -22.75
CA PRO A 52 14.58 -3.86 -23.19
C PRO A 52 13.59 -2.71 -23.38
N ALA A 53 12.92 -2.71 -24.53
CA ALA A 53 11.91 -1.69 -24.83
C ALA A 53 10.81 -1.78 -23.77
N ARG A 54 10.31 -0.60 -23.34
CA ARG A 54 9.16 -0.49 -22.45
C ARG A 54 7.97 -1.22 -23.09
N LEU A 55 7.33 -2.12 -22.33
CA LEU A 55 6.15 -2.83 -22.80
C LEU A 55 4.94 -1.86 -22.80
N PRO A 56 4.36 -1.52 -23.98
CA PRO A 56 3.21 -0.65 -24.03
C PRO A 56 1.95 -1.39 -23.62
N VAL A 57 1.20 -0.84 -22.67
CA VAL A 57 -0.15 -1.33 -22.33
C VAL A 57 -1.16 -0.68 -23.27
N THR A 58 -2.03 -1.48 -23.87
CA THR A 58 -3.11 -1.01 -24.76
C THR A 58 -4.44 -1.57 -24.32
N VAL A 59 -5.47 -0.75 -24.35
CA VAL A 59 -6.86 -1.12 -24.10
C VAL A 59 -7.66 -0.66 -25.32
N ASP A 60 -8.43 -1.55 -25.94
CA ASP A 60 -9.17 -1.28 -27.18
C ASP A 60 -8.27 -0.65 -28.27
N GLY A 61 -7.05 -1.19 -28.43
CA GLY A 61 -6.07 -0.73 -29.40
C GLY A 61 -5.44 0.65 -29.10
N ARG A 62 -5.78 1.29 -28.00
CA ARG A 62 -5.26 2.60 -27.60
C ARG A 62 -4.24 2.45 -26.48
N ARG A 63 -3.13 3.19 -26.59
CA ARG A 63 -2.12 3.27 -25.53
C ARG A 63 -2.72 3.83 -24.25
N VAL A 64 -2.53 3.11 -23.14
CA VAL A 64 -2.87 3.57 -21.78
C VAL A 64 -1.59 3.82 -21.01
N LYS A 65 -1.47 4.97 -20.35
CA LYS A 65 -0.38 5.24 -19.41
C LYS A 65 -0.68 4.51 -18.12
N THR A 66 0.22 3.60 -17.72
CA THR A 66 0.12 2.88 -16.45
C THR A 66 0.78 3.69 -15.33
N ILE A 67 0.05 3.87 -14.23
CA ILE A 67 0.51 4.63 -13.06
C ILE A 67 0.33 3.76 -11.83
N ASP A 68 1.46 3.31 -11.29
CA ASP A 68 1.54 2.55 -10.05
C ASP A 68 1.55 3.51 -8.86
N VAL A 69 0.52 3.44 -8.00
CA VAL A 69 0.39 4.32 -6.83
C VAL A 69 0.96 3.72 -5.56
N HIS A 70 1.42 2.47 -5.60
CA HIS A 70 1.93 1.74 -4.46
C HIS A 70 3.33 1.17 -4.78
N SER A 71 4.33 2.00 -4.59
CA SER A 71 5.72 1.65 -4.90
C SER A 71 6.65 2.30 -3.87
N HIS A 72 7.49 1.47 -3.24
CA HIS A 72 8.37 1.91 -2.14
C HIS A 72 9.78 2.20 -2.59
N CYS A 73 10.43 3.10 -1.88
CA CYS A 73 11.87 3.33 -2.00
C CYS A 73 12.47 3.68 -0.64
N LEU A 74 13.78 3.66 -0.56
CA LEU A 74 14.53 4.05 0.62
C LEU A 74 15.82 4.78 0.19
N PHE A 75 16.16 5.83 0.91
CA PHE A 75 17.41 6.55 0.69
C PHE A 75 18.41 6.21 1.81
N ARG A 76 19.60 5.77 1.42
CA ARG A 76 20.65 5.35 2.34
C ARG A 76 21.01 6.45 3.33
N GLU A 77 21.09 7.69 2.86
CA GLU A 77 21.49 8.82 3.69
C GLU A 77 20.49 9.11 4.83
N ALA A 78 19.20 8.83 4.62
CA ALA A 78 18.19 8.92 5.68
C ALA A 78 18.27 7.72 6.63
N ALA A 79 18.47 6.52 6.10
CA ALA A 79 18.61 5.30 6.88
C ALA A 79 19.86 5.31 7.79
N ASP A 80 20.98 5.82 7.28
CA ASP A 80 22.26 5.88 8.00
C ASP A 80 22.20 6.75 9.27
N LEU A 81 21.21 7.66 9.36
CA LEU A 81 20.95 8.41 10.60
C LEU A 81 20.54 7.52 11.79
N LEU A 82 20.04 6.30 11.51
CA LEU A 82 19.72 5.31 12.54
C LEU A 82 20.95 4.51 13.01
N GLY A 83 22.14 4.76 12.45
CA GLY A 83 23.31 3.91 12.60
C GLY A 83 23.21 2.59 11.82
N GLU A 84 24.33 1.84 11.78
CA GLU A 84 24.44 0.64 10.95
C GLU A 84 23.36 -0.42 11.24
N GLN A 85 23.08 -0.69 12.51
CA GLN A 85 22.06 -1.68 12.89
C GLN A 85 20.64 -1.23 12.53
N GLY A 86 20.31 0.05 12.76
CA GLY A 86 19.03 0.63 12.39
C GLY A 86 18.80 0.62 10.87
N ALA A 87 19.79 1.05 10.10
CA ALA A 87 19.73 1.03 8.65
C ALA A 87 19.55 -0.39 8.08
N LYS A 88 20.24 -1.39 8.67
CA LYS A 88 20.11 -2.79 8.28
C LYS A 88 18.73 -3.36 8.61
N ALA A 89 18.10 -2.91 9.69
CA ALA A 89 16.77 -3.37 10.10
C ALA A 89 15.66 -2.89 9.13
N LEU A 90 15.89 -1.85 8.34
CA LEU A 90 14.94 -1.35 7.35
C LEU A 90 14.88 -2.19 6.07
N VAL A 91 15.90 -3.04 5.85
CA VAL A 91 15.90 -3.93 4.68
C VAL A 91 15.03 -5.14 4.98
N PRO A 92 13.98 -5.41 4.18
CA PRO A 92 13.12 -6.56 4.40
C PRO A 92 13.90 -7.88 4.38
N PRO A 93 13.52 -8.88 5.18
CA PRO A 93 14.14 -10.18 5.21
C PRO A 93 13.70 -11.06 4.03
N ILE A 94 13.80 -10.53 2.81
CA ILE A 94 13.42 -11.19 1.56
C ILE A 94 14.66 -11.26 0.68
N ASP A 95 14.89 -12.40 0.02
CA ASP A 95 15.94 -12.54 -0.95
C ASP A 95 15.77 -11.50 -2.07
N ASN A 96 16.88 -10.84 -2.42
CA ASN A 96 16.94 -9.74 -3.40
C ASN A 96 16.30 -8.41 -2.99
N ALA A 97 15.92 -8.23 -1.73
CA ALA A 97 15.42 -6.94 -1.21
C ALA A 97 16.52 -5.82 -1.18
N THR A 98 17.69 -6.04 -1.79
CA THR A 98 18.70 -5.01 -2.05
C THR A 98 18.16 -3.83 -2.85
N GLU A 99 17.07 -4.02 -3.57
CA GLU A 99 16.34 -2.97 -4.29
C GLU A 99 15.52 -2.05 -3.37
N ALA A 100 15.42 -2.33 -2.05
CA ALA A 100 14.79 -1.43 -1.10
C ALA A 100 15.44 -0.03 -1.14
N TYR A 101 16.76 0.03 -1.26
CA TYR A 101 17.47 1.27 -1.56
C TYR A 101 17.34 1.62 -3.04
N LEU A 102 16.96 2.86 -3.32
CA LEU A 102 16.70 3.30 -4.68
C LEU A 102 17.97 3.31 -5.55
N VAL A 103 17.99 2.42 -6.54
CA VAL A 103 18.96 2.42 -7.65
C VAL A 103 18.20 2.66 -8.94
N ILE A 104 18.30 3.87 -9.48
CA ILE A 104 17.44 4.36 -10.57
C ILE A 104 17.45 3.46 -11.80
N GLU A 105 18.60 2.95 -12.22
CA GLU A 105 18.71 2.08 -13.40
C GLU A 105 18.01 0.75 -13.22
N GLN A 106 18.11 0.15 -12.03
CA GLN A 106 17.43 -1.09 -11.69
C GLN A 106 15.92 -0.86 -11.64
N ARG A 107 15.50 0.21 -10.97
CA ARG A 107 14.09 0.61 -10.87
C ARG A 107 13.46 0.79 -12.24
N LEU A 108 14.07 1.57 -13.11
CA LEU A 108 13.56 1.80 -14.45
C LEU A 108 13.47 0.51 -15.29
N LYS A 109 14.41 -0.41 -15.10
CA LYS A 109 14.37 -1.72 -15.75
C LYS A 109 13.21 -2.58 -15.23
N ALA A 110 12.97 -2.58 -13.92
CA ALA A 110 11.86 -3.30 -13.31
C ALA A 110 10.52 -2.74 -13.79
N MET A 111 10.33 -1.41 -13.73
CA MET A 111 9.14 -0.74 -14.26
C MET A 111 8.87 -1.12 -15.73
N ASP A 112 9.90 -1.11 -16.57
CA ASP A 112 9.77 -1.49 -17.98
C ASP A 112 9.38 -2.96 -18.12
N GLY A 113 9.88 -3.84 -17.26
CA GLY A 113 9.53 -5.26 -17.22
C GLY A 113 8.08 -5.51 -16.75
N GLN A 114 7.58 -4.70 -15.83
CA GLN A 114 6.23 -4.77 -15.27
C GLN A 114 5.19 -3.99 -16.08
N ALA A 115 5.58 -3.39 -17.21
CA ALA A 115 4.73 -2.51 -18.02
C ALA A 115 4.23 -1.26 -17.27
N ILE A 116 5.02 -0.73 -16.33
CA ILE A 116 4.74 0.48 -15.56
C ILE A 116 5.39 1.70 -16.20
N ASP A 117 4.57 2.67 -16.56
CA ASP A 117 5.06 3.93 -17.14
C ASP A 117 5.55 4.90 -16.06
N MET A 118 4.83 4.99 -14.96
CA MET A 118 5.11 5.89 -13.85
C MET A 118 4.85 5.21 -12.52
N GLU A 119 5.76 5.41 -11.57
CA GLU A 119 5.56 5.07 -10.16
C GLU A 119 5.34 6.32 -9.33
N VAL A 120 4.46 6.20 -8.34
CA VAL A 120 4.31 7.17 -7.25
C VAL A 120 5.05 6.62 -6.04
N LEU A 121 6.25 7.12 -5.82
CA LEU A 121 7.14 6.60 -4.79
C LEU A 121 6.67 6.98 -3.39
N SER A 122 6.82 6.05 -2.45
CA SER A 122 6.54 6.23 -1.04
C SER A 122 7.67 5.68 -0.16
N ILE A 123 7.74 6.14 1.08
CA ILE A 123 8.68 5.63 2.08
C ILE A 123 7.86 5.31 3.33
N ASN A 124 7.90 4.05 3.77
CA ASN A 124 7.23 3.62 4.99
C ASN A 124 7.85 4.33 6.20
N PRO A 125 7.05 4.85 7.13
CA PRO A 125 7.55 5.64 8.26
C PRO A 125 8.26 4.74 9.28
N PHE A 126 9.57 4.87 9.37
CA PHE A 126 10.43 4.21 10.38
C PHE A 126 10.89 5.17 11.47
N TRP A 127 10.39 6.41 11.47
CA TRP A 127 10.82 7.51 12.35
C TRP A 127 9.78 7.93 13.38
N TYR A 128 8.58 7.37 13.38
CA TYR A 128 7.49 7.80 14.27
C TYR A 128 7.79 7.62 15.75
N GLU A 129 8.60 6.61 16.11
CA GLU A 129 9.06 6.38 17.49
C GLU A 129 10.39 7.10 17.83
N LYS A 130 10.91 7.92 16.93
CA LYS A 130 12.14 8.67 17.15
C LYS A 130 11.82 10.05 17.73
N ASP A 131 12.84 10.65 18.38
CA ASP A 131 12.71 12.04 18.79
C ASP A 131 12.43 12.96 17.61
N ARG A 132 11.82 14.11 17.91
CA ARG A 132 11.37 15.09 16.92
C ARG A 132 12.49 15.49 15.96
N ASP A 133 13.67 15.79 16.49
CA ASP A 133 14.77 16.37 15.71
C ASP A 133 15.37 15.34 14.75
N LEU A 134 15.46 14.10 15.18
CA LEU A 134 15.89 13.00 14.32
C LEU A 134 14.83 12.73 13.24
N GLY A 135 13.55 12.69 13.61
CA GLY A 135 12.44 12.55 12.65
C GLY A 135 12.44 13.67 11.62
N GLU A 136 12.63 14.91 12.02
CA GLU A 136 12.70 16.05 11.10
C GLU A 136 13.87 15.94 10.12
N LYS A 137 15.05 15.54 10.57
CA LYS A 137 16.23 15.33 9.70
C LYS A 137 15.99 14.24 8.67
N ILE A 138 15.44 13.09 9.10
CA ILE A 138 15.10 11.98 8.22
C ILE A 138 14.12 12.45 7.13
N VAL A 139 13.01 13.06 7.54
CA VAL A 139 11.95 13.53 6.65
C VAL A 139 12.48 14.59 5.67
N THR A 140 13.32 15.50 6.13
CA THR A 140 13.92 16.55 5.27
C THR A 140 14.74 15.89 4.15
N ILE A 141 15.66 14.98 4.48
CA ILE A 141 16.48 14.28 3.48
C ILE A 141 15.61 13.53 2.49
N GLN A 142 14.61 12.79 2.98
CA GLN A 142 13.72 12.01 2.12
C GLN A 142 12.94 12.89 1.14
N ASN A 143 12.31 13.95 1.62
CA ASN A 143 11.50 14.83 0.79
C ASN A 143 12.33 15.60 -0.24
N GLU A 144 13.53 16.06 0.11
CA GLU A 144 14.45 16.69 -0.82
C GLU A 144 14.88 15.73 -1.95
N LYS A 145 15.23 14.48 -1.61
CA LYS A 145 15.64 13.48 -2.58
C LYS A 145 14.48 13.03 -3.47
N LEU A 146 13.29 12.85 -2.92
CA LEU A 146 12.08 12.56 -3.71
C LEU A 146 11.80 13.71 -4.69
N ALA A 147 11.88 14.97 -4.23
CA ALA A 147 11.67 16.14 -5.08
C ALA A 147 12.70 16.22 -6.22
N GLN A 148 13.98 16.00 -5.92
CA GLN A 148 15.06 15.95 -6.92
C GLN A 148 14.83 14.86 -7.96
N LEU A 149 14.41 13.67 -7.51
CA LEU A 149 14.15 12.54 -8.40
C LEU A 149 12.96 12.82 -9.34
N VAL A 150 11.84 13.29 -8.77
CA VAL A 150 10.64 13.67 -9.53
C VAL A 150 10.97 14.77 -10.56
N ALA A 151 11.73 15.80 -10.15
CA ALA A 151 12.14 16.87 -11.06
C ALA A 151 13.06 16.36 -12.19
N SER A 152 13.92 15.38 -11.92
CA SER A 152 14.87 14.82 -12.91
C SER A 152 14.21 13.87 -13.91
N LYS A 153 13.11 13.22 -13.56
CA LYS A 153 12.41 12.20 -14.36
C LYS A 153 10.88 12.29 -14.20
N PRO A 154 10.27 13.45 -14.54
CA PRO A 154 8.85 13.71 -14.29
C PRO A 154 7.91 12.79 -15.08
N ASP A 155 8.39 12.16 -16.15
CA ASP A 155 7.61 11.21 -16.95
C ASP A 155 7.54 9.82 -16.30
N ARG A 156 8.47 9.52 -15.38
CA ARG A 156 8.62 8.18 -14.75
C ARG A 156 8.26 8.17 -13.27
N PHE A 157 8.40 9.30 -12.57
CA PHE A 157 8.21 9.36 -11.13
C PHE A 157 7.30 10.51 -10.71
N ALA A 158 6.41 10.22 -9.81
CA ALA A 158 5.80 11.11 -8.86
C ALA A 158 6.12 10.58 -7.45
N ALA A 159 5.78 11.30 -6.39
CA ALA A 159 6.04 10.80 -5.04
C ALA A 159 5.08 11.40 -4.00
N PHE A 160 4.88 10.65 -2.93
CA PHE A 160 4.31 11.10 -1.68
C PHE A 160 5.42 11.54 -0.74
N ALA A 161 5.20 12.60 0.02
CA ALA A 161 6.14 13.08 1.03
C ALA A 161 6.15 12.17 2.26
N SER A 162 7.24 12.22 3.01
CA SER A 162 7.31 11.77 4.40
C SER A 162 6.89 12.91 5.33
N LEU A 163 6.28 12.60 6.48
CA LEU A 163 5.86 13.56 7.49
C LEU A 163 6.31 13.15 8.90
N THR A 164 6.67 14.10 9.72
CA THR A 164 6.98 13.89 11.15
C THR A 164 5.67 13.93 11.95
N LEU A 165 4.78 12.94 11.78
CA LEU A 165 3.44 12.96 12.39
C LEU A 165 3.42 12.88 13.91
N GLN A 166 4.51 12.42 14.56
CA GLN A 166 4.66 12.53 16.02
C GLN A 166 4.72 13.99 16.51
N ASP A 167 4.98 14.95 15.60
CA ASP A 167 4.81 16.40 15.81
C ASP A 167 3.87 16.97 14.72
N PRO A 168 2.56 17.04 14.97
CA PRO A 168 1.59 17.48 13.97
C PRO A 168 1.82 18.91 13.45
N ALA A 169 2.37 19.81 14.27
CA ALA A 169 2.66 21.18 13.83
C ALA A 169 3.79 21.21 12.80
N LEU A 170 4.83 20.41 13.01
CA LEU A 170 5.90 20.22 12.05
C LEU A 170 5.38 19.53 10.78
N ALA A 171 4.56 18.49 10.91
CA ALA A 171 3.99 17.77 9.80
C ALA A 171 3.16 18.66 8.86
N VAL A 172 2.39 19.63 9.42
CA VAL A 172 1.65 20.64 8.63
C VAL A 172 2.60 21.44 7.74
N SER A 173 3.70 21.95 8.28
CA SER A 173 4.66 22.76 7.52
C SER A 173 5.44 21.94 6.49
N GLN A 174 5.74 20.68 6.81
CA GLN A 174 6.36 19.73 5.88
C GLN A 174 5.43 19.40 4.72
N LEU A 175 4.15 19.13 4.98
CA LEU A 175 3.16 18.85 3.92
C LEU A 175 2.98 20.07 3.00
N GLU A 176 2.85 21.26 3.57
CA GLU A 176 2.74 22.49 2.79
C GLU A 176 3.97 22.71 1.88
N THR A 177 5.18 22.53 2.42
CA THR A 177 6.42 22.63 1.64
C THR A 177 6.48 21.57 0.54
N ALA A 178 6.14 20.33 0.86
CA ALA A 178 6.13 19.21 -0.09
C ALA A 178 5.22 19.48 -1.29
N MET A 179 4.00 19.95 -1.02
CA MET A 179 3.00 20.20 -2.06
C MET A 179 3.27 21.47 -2.87
N THR A 180 3.70 22.55 -2.22
CA THR A 180 3.79 23.88 -2.87
C THR A 180 5.17 24.18 -3.47
N LYS A 181 6.25 23.59 -2.93
CA LYS A 181 7.63 23.88 -3.34
C LYS A 181 8.35 22.68 -3.95
N GLN A 182 8.03 21.46 -3.51
CA GLN A 182 8.75 20.25 -3.92
C GLN A 182 8.02 19.44 -5.00
N GLY A 183 6.76 19.79 -5.33
CA GLY A 183 5.99 19.12 -6.39
C GLY A 183 5.49 17.71 -6.05
N LEU A 184 5.56 17.33 -4.75
CA LEU A 184 5.05 16.06 -4.27
C LEU A 184 3.51 16.04 -4.26
N LYS A 185 2.88 14.86 -4.17
CA LYS A 185 1.45 14.68 -4.45
C LYS A 185 0.58 14.41 -3.22
N GLY A 186 1.14 14.55 -2.06
CA GLY A 186 0.54 14.22 -0.78
C GLY A 186 1.58 13.62 0.14
N ALA A 187 1.18 12.73 1.04
CA ALA A 187 2.09 12.08 1.97
C ALA A 187 1.81 10.57 2.08
N ALA A 188 2.87 9.78 2.21
CA ALA A 188 2.79 8.41 2.69
C ALA A 188 2.86 8.41 4.22
N ILE A 189 1.91 7.74 4.83
CA ILE A 189 1.78 7.65 6.29
C ILE A 189 1.58 6.19 6.71
N GLY A 190 1.86 5.89 7.98
CA GLY A 190 1.58 4.56 8.54
C GLY A 190 0.09 4.29 8.72
N ASP A 191 -0.24 3.36 9.60
CA ASP A 191 -1.60 3.05 10.03
C ASP A 191 -1.96 3.70 11.38
N GLN A 192 -0.95 4.13 12.14
CA GLN A 192 -1.03 4.82 13.42
C GLN A 192 0.29 5.57 13.72
N VAL A 193 0.35 6.35 14.78
CA VAL A 193 1.58 7.03 15.23
C VAL A 193 1.83 6.78 16.70
N ALA A 194 2.79 5.90 17.02
CA ALA A 194 3.19 5.57 18.40
C ALA A 194 1.99 5.20 19.32
N GLY A 195 1.02 4.43 18.78
CA GLY A 195 -0.19 4.01 19.50
C GLY A 195 -1.38 4.96 19.37
N ASP A 196 -1.23 6.10 18.72
CA ASP A 196 -2.35 7.01 18.48
C ASP A 196 -2.97 6.78 17.09
N GLU A 197 -4.26 6.49 17.07
CA GLU A 197 -5.05 6.34 15.84
C GLU A 197 -5.20 7.67 15.10
N PHE A 198 -5.37 7.63 13.80
CA PHE A 198 -5.51 8.81 12.95
C PHE A 198 -6.78 9.63 13.21
N SER A 199 -7.74 9.08 13.93
CA SER A 199 -8.91 9.80 14.43
C SER A 199 -8.63 10.68 15.65
N ASN A 200 -7.45 10.54 16.29
CA ASN A 200 -7.07 11.40 17.41
C ASN A 200 -7.05 12.87 16.98
N PRO A 201 -7.75 13.78 17.71
CA PRO A 201 -7.87 15.19 17.33
C PRO A 201 -6.54 15.94 17.20
N LYS A 202 -5.44 15.43 17.73
CA LYS A 202 -4.11 16.02 17.53
C LYS A 202 -3.69 16.06 16.07
N PHE A 203 -4.20 15.16 15.22
CA PHE A 203 -3.91 15.11 13.80
C PHE A 203 -4.82 16.00 12.95
N ASP A 204 -5.90 16.56 13.51
CA ASP A 204 -6.84 17.43 12.78
C ASP A 204 -6.17 18.58 12.01
N PRO A 205 -5.12 19.26 12.54
CA PRO A 205 -4.44 20.31 11.78
C PRO A 205 -3.80 19.77 10.49
N VAL A 206 -3.28 18.54 10.53
CA VAL A 206 -2.66 17.89 9.37
C VAL A 206 -3.72 17.51 8.35
N TRP A 207 -4.84 16.91 8.79
CA TRP A 207 -5.93 16.52 7.91
C TRP A 207 -6.58 17.74 7.24
N ARG A 208 -6.77 18.81 7.99
CA ARG A 208 -7.25 20.09 7.45
C ARG A 208 -6.31 20.64 6.37
N LYS A 209 -5.00 20.63 6.63
CA LYS A 209 -4.00 21.07 5.65
C LYS A 209 -3.98 20.16 4.43
N ALA A 210 -4.12 18.86 4.61
CA ALA A 210 -4.18 17.90 3.50
C ALA A 210 -5.43 18.14 2.62
N GLU A 211 -6.59 18.37 3.23
CA GLU A 211 -7.83 18.73 2.53
C GLU A 211 -7.68 20.04 1.76
N GLU A 212 -7.16 21.09 2.41
CA GLU A 212 -6.92 22.42 1.82
C GLU A 212 -6.01 22.35 0.57
N LEU A 213 -4.95 21.58 0.64
CA LEU A 213 -3.99 21.41 -0.45
C LEU A 213 -4.44 20.38 -1.50
N GLY A 214 -5.50 19.62 -1.23
CA GLY A 214 -5.93 18.48 -2.04
C GLY A 214 -4.89 17.35 -2.06
N ALA A 215 -4.08 17.24 -1.00
CA ALA A 215 -3.06 16.23 -0.83
C ALA A 215 -3.68 14.83 -0.67
N VAL A 216 -3.04 13.82 -1.25
CA VAL A 216 -3.42 12.41 -1.06
C VAL A 216 -2.65 11.88 0.15
N LEU A 217 -3.36 11.24 1.08
CA LEU A 217 -2.77 10.51 2.20
C LEU A 217 -2.75 9.03 1.85
N PHE A 218 -1.59 8.50 1.52
CA PHE A 218 -1.39 7.08 1.27
C PHE A 218 -1.11 6.37 2.58
N ILE A 219 -2.09 5.58 3.06
CA ILE A 219 -1.98 4.78 4.28
C ILE A 219 -1.36 3.43 3.91
N HIS A 220 -0.16 3.18 4.46
CA HIS A 220 0.54 1.91 4.35
C HIS A 220 0.76 1.31 5.75
N PRO A 221 0.46 0.02 5.97
CA PRO A 221 0.52 -0.58 7.29
C PRO A 221 1.96 -0.77 7.81
N GLU A 222 2.12 -0.55 9.11
CA GLU A 222 3.33 -0.88 9.87
C GLU A 222 3.16 -2.17 10.70
N GLY A 223 1.96 -2.77 10.65
CA GLY A 223 1.59 -3.99 11.35
C GLY A 223 0.87 -3.76 12.68
N VAL A 224 0.58 -4.86 13.40
CA VAL A 224 -0.15 -4.86 14.68
C VAL A 224 0.75 -5.48 15.76
N PRO A 225 1.66 -4.71 16.37
CA PRO A 225 2.65 -5.21 17.31
C PRO A 225 2.04 -5.84 18.56
N GLU A 226 0.85 -5.48 18.97
CA GLU A 226 0.09 -6.04 20.09
C GLU A 226 -0.17 -7.55 19.88
N LEU A 227 -0.22 -8.00 18.64
CA LEU A 227 -0.43 -9.39 18.28
C LEU A 227 0.86 -10.18 18.02
N ASN A 228 2.05 -9.62 18.30
CA ASN A 228 3.35 -10.24 18.00
C ASN A 228 3.49 -11.69 18.55
N LYS A 229 2.86 -12.01 19.69
CA LYS A 229 2.86 -13.38 20.25
C LYS A 229 2.11 -14.37 19.35
N ARG A 230 1.13 -13.90 18.54
CA ARG A 230 0.29 -14.71 17.67
C ARG A 230 0.84 -14.84 16.25
N TRP A 231 1.80 -13.99 15.86
CA TRP A 231 2.40 -14.02 14.52
C TRP A 231 3.46 -15.10 14.32
N LYS A 232 3.78 -15.88 15.41
CA LYS A 232 4.78 -16.95 15.33
C LYS A 232 4.27 -18.13 14.50
N GLY A 233 5.19 -18.76 13.75
CA GLY A 233 4.89 -19.94 12.95
C GLY A 233 5.11 -19.70 11.46
N ASN A 234 4.52 -20.55 10.63
CA ASN A 234 4.67 -20.49 9.17
C ASN A 234 3.76 -19.41 8.56
N GLY A 235 4.11 -18.95 7.36
CA GLY A 235 3.24 -18.10 6.53
C GLY A 235 3.43 -16.61 6.72
N TRP A 236 4.47 -16.19 7.47
CA TRP A 236 4.78 -14.77 7.72
C TRP A 236 3.54 -13.96 8.15
N LEU A 237 2.83 -14.47 9.18
CA LEU A 237 1.52 -13.96 9.60
C LEU A 237 1.51 -12.48 9.98
N ALA A 238 2.64 -11.93 10.44
CA ALA A 238 2.76 -10.49 10.70
C ALA A 238 2.50 -9.65 9.42
N ASN A 239 2.90 -10.16 8.26
CA ASN A 239 2.64 -9.52 6.99
C ASN A 239 1.30 -9.97 6.39
N THR A 240 1.12 -11.28 6.16
CA THR A 240 -0.04 -11.81 5.42
C THR A 240 -1.40 -11.55 6.10
N ILE A 241 -1.40 -11.39 7.42
CA ILE A 241 -2.60 -11.07 8.22
C ILE A 241 -2.45 -9.70 8.89
N GLY A 242 -1.28 -9.42 9.49
CA GLY A 242 -1.08 -8.22 10.29
C GLY A 242 -1.19 -6.94 9.48
N ASN A 243 -0.55 -6.85 8.33
CA ASN A 243 -0.60 -5.64 7.50
C ASN A 243 -2.01 -5.31 6.99
N PRO A 244 -2.77 -6.25 6.37
CA PRO A 244 -4.16 -5.99 6.02
C PRO A 244 -5.05 -5.63 7.21
N LEU A 245 -4.79 -6.22 8.39
CA LEU A 245 -5.53 -5.90 9.62
C LEU A 245 -5.24 -4.48 10.09
N ALA A 246 -3.99 -4.06 10.12
CA ALA A 246 -3.57 -2.71 10.51
C ALA A 246 -4.23 -1.63 9.63
N THR A 247 -4.20 -1.80 8.30
CA THR A 247 -4.91 -0.91 7.37
C THR A 247 -6.41 -0.86 7.69
N THR A 248 -7.02 -2.02 7.94
CA THR A 248 -8.46 -2.10 8.27
C THR A 248 -8.79 -1.32 9.54
N ILE A 249 -7.99 -1.46 10.59
CA ILE A 249 -8.17 -0.76 11.87
C ILE A 249 -8.11 0.76 11.63
N ALA A 250 -7.06 1.25 10.98
CA ALA A 250 -6.88 2.67 10.71
C ALA A 250 -8.07 3.27 9.92
N LEU A 251 -8.53 2.58 8.88
CA LEU A 251 -9.67 3.05 8.09
C LEU A 251 -10.99 3.02 8.88
N GLN A 252 -11.19 2.01 9.73
CA GLN A 252 -12.38 1.93 10.59
C GLN A 252 -12.41 3.05 11.63
N HIS A 253 -11.27 3.42 12.22
CA HIS A 253 -11.18 4.59 13.10
C HIS A 253 -11.50 5.90 12.36
N LEU A 254 -10.97 6.11 11.15
CA LEU A 254 -11.32 7.28 10.35
C LEU A 254 -12.82 7.38 10.04
N ILE A 255 -13.50 6.23 9.88
CA ILE A 255 -14.95 6.17 9.65
C ILE A 255 -15.71 6.38 10.97
N PHE A 256 -15.53 5.48 11.95
CA PHE A 256 -16.37 5.42 13.15
C PHE A 256 -16.18 6.61 14.09
N ASP A 257 -14.96 7.17 14.15
CA ASP A 257 -14.66 8.34 14.98
C ASP A 257 -14.98 9.66 14.26
N GLY A 258 -15.56 9.60 13.05
CA GLY A 258 -16.11 10.74 12.33
C GLY A 258 -15.11 11.63 11.62
N SER A 259 -13.84 11.18 11.45
CA SER A 259 -12.82 11.98 10.76
C SER A 259 -13.20 12.29 9.32
N LEU A 260 -13.78 11.32 8.58
CA LEU A 260 -14.23 11.53 7.21
C LEU A 260 -15.48 12.46 7.09
N ASP A 261 -16.23 12.60 8.16
CA ASP A 261 -17.30 13.61 8.25
C ASP A 261 -16.77 15.01 8.55
N LYS A 262 -15.69 15.08 9.34
CA LYS A 262 -15.03 16.31 9.73
C LYS A 262 -14.21 16.91 8.59
N PHE A 263 -13.63 16.04 7.76
CA PHE A 263 -12.82 16.38 6.59
C PHE A 263 -13.36 15.68 5.32
N PRO A 264 -14.50 16.14 4.79
CA PRO A 264 -15.18 15.46 3.69
C PRO A 264 -14.41 15.49 2.35
N GLY A 265 -13.47 16.41 2.19
CA GLY A 265 -12.57 16.52 1.03
C GLY A 265 -11.25 15.81 1.20
N LEU A 266 -10.99 15.15 2.35
CA LEU A 266 -9.77 14.42 2.59
C LEU A 266 -9.65 13.24 1.63
N LYS A 267 -8.51 13.13 0.95
CA LYS A 267 -8.22 12.07 -0.02
C LYS A 267 -7.36 11.00 0.64
N VAL A 268 -7.95 9.89 0.98
CA VAL A 268 -7.28 8.73 1.57
C VAL A 268 -7.10 7.66 0.50
N LEU A 269 -5.87 7.19 0.31
CA LEU A 269 -5.52 6.04 -0.52
C LEU A 269 -5.02 4.92 0.40
N ALA A 270 -5.63 3.76 0.33
CA ALA A 270 -5.34 2.63 1.20
C ALA A 270 -4.57 1.53 0.44
N ALA A 271 -3.50 1.05 1.04
CA ALA A 271 -2.70 -0.05 0.52
C ALA A 271 -3.45 -1.41 0.58
N HIS A 272 -3.04 -2.35 -0.28
CA HIS A 272 -3.50 -3.75 -0.29
C HIS A 272 -5.04 -3.88 -0.38
N GLY A 273 -5.65 -3.08 -1.28
CA GLY A 273 -7.10 -3.06 -1.45
C GLY A 273 -7.86 -2.62 -0.20
N GLY A 274 -7.22 -1.90 0.73
CA GLY A 274 -7.80 -1.47 2.00
C GLY A 274 -7.89 -2.59 3.04
N GLY A 275 -7.06 -3.62 2.91
CA GLY A 275 -7.04 -4.75 3.83
C GLY A 275 -8.33 -5.57 3.81
N TYR A 276 -8.92 -5.81 4.96
CA TYR A 276 -10.19 -6.55 5.08
C TYR A 276 -11.43 -5.65 4.97
N LEU A 277 -11.26 -4.33 4.86
CA LEU A 277 -12.40 -3.40 4.90
C LEU A 277 -13.42 -3.71 3.80
N GLY A 278 -12.98 -3.87 2.54
CA GLY A 278 -13.86 -4.19 1.42
C GLY A 278 -14.67 -5.47 1.61
N SER A 279 -14.11 -6.50 2.25
CA SER A 279 -14.78 -7.79 2.45
C SER A 279 -15.80 -7.79 3.59
N TYR A 280 -15.57 -6.96 4.64
CA TYR A 280 -16.40 -6.95 5.85
C TYR A 280 -17.11 -5.61 6.09
N ALA A 281 -17.04 -4.65 5.20
CA ALA A 281 -17.66 -3.34 5.34
C ALA A 281 -19.15 -3.39 5.72
N PRO A 282 -19.99 -4.26 5.13
CA PRO A 282 -21.41 -4.34 5.49
C PRO A 282 -21.67 -4.69 6.97
N ARG A 283 -20.72 -5.40 7.64
CA ARG A 283 -20.84 -5.66 9.08
C ARG A 283 -20.77 -4.37 9.88
N SER A 284 -20.03 -3.37 9.41
CA SER A 284 -19.87 -2.08 10.08
C SER A 284 -21.19 -1.32 10.17
N ASP A 285 -22.08 -1.44 9.17
CA ASP A 285 -23.39 -0.77 9.15
C ASP A 285 -24.31 -1.22 10.30
N HIS A 286 -24.05 -2.41 10.84
CA HIS A 286 -24.85 -2.98 11.92
C HIS A 286 -24.26 -2.75 13.31
N ALA A 287 -22.99 -2.36 13.41
CA ALA A 287 -22.25 -2.37 14.69
C ALA A 287 -22.94 -1.56 15.78
N CYS A 288 -23.22 -0.28 15.52
CA CYS A 288 -23.83 0.61 16.52
C CYS A 288 -25.34 0.37 16.73
N THR A 289 -25.99 -0.29 15.79
CA THR A 289 -27.40 -0.71 15.95
C THR A 289 -27.50 -1.94 16.87
N VAL A 290 -26.60 -2.90 16.68
CA VAL A 290 -26.59 -4.16 17.42
C VAL A 290 -26.01 -3.98 18.83
N ALA A 291 -24.99 -3.15 18.96
CA ALA A 291 -24.24 -2.97 20.20
C ALA A 291 -23.95 -1.47 20.49
N PRO A 292 -25.01 -0.67 20.74
CA PRO A 292 -24.86 0.78 20.91
C PRO A 292 -23.96 1.18 22.08
N GLN A 293 -23.81 0.31 23.07
CA GLN A 293 -22.94 0.52 24.23
C GLN A 293 -21.45 0.61 23.89
N PHE A 294 -21.05 0.17 22.70
CA PHE A 294 -19.67 0.26 22.19
C PHE A 294 -19.45 1.42 21.21
N CYS A 295 -20.48 2.27 21.03
CA CYS A 295 -20.39 3.44 20.17
C CYS A 295 -20.53 4.71 21.02
N ASP A 296 -19.71 5.72 20.74
CA ASP A 296 -19.80 7.02 21.41
C ASP A 296 -21.11 7.72 20.99
N PRO A 297 -22.02 8.02 21.93
CA PRO A 297 -23.29 8.67 21.62
C PRO A 297 -23.14 10.11 21.09
N ASN A 298 -21.95 10.72 21.26
CA ASN A 298 -21.65 12.07 20.76
C ASN A 298 -21.21 12.05 19.30
N ILE A 299 -20.76 10.91 18.78
CA ILE A 299 -20.37 10.76 17.39
C ILE A 299 -21.58 10.27 16.58
N LYS A 300 -22.09 11.15 15.74
CA LYS A 300 -23.22 10.84 14.84
C LYS A 300 -22.72 10.89 13.41
N LEU A 301 -22.46 9.73 12.84
CA LEU A 301 -22.09 9.63 11.44
C LEU A 301 -23.20 10.17 10.53
N LYS A 302 -22.82 10.94 9.51
CA LYS A 302 -23.75 11.53 8.54
C LYS A 302 -24.34 10.51 7.57
N LYS A 303 -23.71 9.37 7.42
CA LYS A 303 -24.09 8.27 6.54
C LYS A 303 -23.70 6.92 7.13
N GLN A 304 -24.17 5.82 6.53
CA GLN A 304 -23.77 4.49 6.95
C GLN A 304 -22.27 4.27 6.72
N PRO A 305 -21.58 3.47 7.55
CA PRO A 305 -20.16 3.16 7.41
C PRO A 305 -19.75 2.73 6.00
N THR A 306 -20.52 1.87 5.33
CA THR A 306 -20.21 1.45 3.94
C THR A 306 -20.23 2.60 2.93
N ALA A 307 -21.05 3.65 3.15
CA ALA A 307 -21.10 4.78 2.25
C ALA A 307 -19.84 5.68 2.29
N TYR A 308 -18.97 5.50 3.31
CA TYR A 308 -17.67 6.18 3.34
C TYR A 308 -16.63 5.54 2.41
N LEU A 309 -16.84 4.32 1.93
CA LEU A 309 -15.95 3.70 0.98
C LEU A 309 -15.80 4.52 -0.33
N GLU A 310 -16.83 5.29 -0.69
CA GLU A 310 -16.77 6.20 -1.84
C GLU A 310 -15.83 7.40 -1.64
N GLN A 311 -15.36 7.65 -0.41
CA GLN A 311 -14.38 8.70 -0.09
C GLN A 311 -12.96 8.15 0.02
N ILE A 312 -12.80 6.83 -0.02
CA ILE A 312 -11.52 6.14 0.11
C ILE A 312 -11.13 5.59 -1.25
N TYR A 313 -9.86 5.70 -1.58
CA TYR A 313 -9.26 5.10 -2.75
C TYR A 313 -8.45 3.87 -2.33
N PHE A 314 -8.29 2.93 -3.24
CA PHE A 314 -7.69 1.63 -2.99
C PHE A 314 -6.71 1.29 -4.11
N ASP A 315 -5.62 0.60 -3.79
CA ASP A 315 -4.83 -0.02 -4.83
C ASP A 315 -5.45 -1.35 -5.29
N SER A 316 -4.96 -1.86 -6.41
CA SER A 316 -5.44 -3.11 -7.00
C SER A 316 -4.70 -4.35 -6.50
N LEU A 317 -3.86 -4.23 -5.47
CA LEU A 317 -3.00 -5.32 -4.99
C LEU A 317 -3.78 -6.30 -4.10
N VAL A 318 -4.62 -7.08 -4.74
CA VAL A 318 -5.46 -8.14 -4.14
C VAL A 318 -5.23 -9.51 -4.80
N PHE A 319 -4.20 -9.62 -5.67
CA PHE A 319 -3.57 -10.81 -6.22
C PHE A 319 -4.38 -11.65 -7.19
N THR A 320 -5.71 -11.55 -7.23
CA THR A 320 -6.52 -12.35 -8.15
C THR A 320 -7.60 -11.51 -8.81
N PRO A 321 -8.00 -11.87 -10.05
CA PRO A 321 -9.12 -11.22 -10.73
C PRO A 321 -10.42 -11.27 -9.92
N GLU A 322 -10.66 -12.37 -9.19
CA GLU A 322 -11.86 -12.55 -8.39
C GLU A 322 -11.89 -11.61 -7.16
N ALA A 323 -10.75 -11.48 -6.48
CA ALA A 323 -10.64 -10.52 -5.37
C ALA A 323 -10.77 -9.07 -5.86
N LEU A 324 -10.20 -8.76 -7.03
CA LEU A 324 -10.32 -7.43 -7.63
C LEU A 324 -11.76 -7.13 -8.07
N ARG A 325 -12.46 -8.11 -8.65
CA ARG A 325 -13.89 -8.01 -8.96
C ARG A 325 -14.72 -7.76 -7.71
N HIS A 326 -14.41 -8.47 -6.61
CA HIS A 326 -15.08 -8.28 -5.33
C HIS A 326 -14.85 -6.87 -4.78
N LEU A 327 -13.59 -6.41 -4.75
CA LEU A 327 -13.26 -5.05 -4.32
C LEU A 327 -14.04 -4.00 -5.14
N ALA A 328 -14.02 -4.14 -6.48
CA ALA A 328 -14.73 -3.23 -7.36
C ALA A 328 -16.26 -3.20 -7.11
N ALA A 329 -16.84 -4.34 -6.76
CA ALA A 329 -18.27 -4.41 -6.40
C ALA A 329 -18.59 -3.68 -5.10
N GLN A 330 -17.63 -3.56 -4.18
CA GLN A 330 -17.82 -2.88 -2.89
C GLN A 330 -17.56 -1.36 -2.97
N VAL A 331 -16.54 -0.95 -3.71
CA VAL A 331 -16.05 0.44 -3.66
C VAL A 331 -16.29 1.20 -4.97
N GLY A 332 -16.56 0.51 -6.07
CA GLY A 332 -16.63 1.07 -7.42
C GLY A 332 -15.25 1.13 -8.10
N THR A 333 -15.23 0.92 -9.41
CA THR A 333 -13.98 0.91 -10.22
C THR A 333 -13.28 2.27 -10.25
N SER A 334 -14.01 3.38 -10.02
CA SER A 334 -13.44 4.73 -9.96
C SER A 334 -12.56 4.98 -8.73
N GLN A 335 -12.66 4.13 -7.70
CA GLN A 335 -11.88 4.22 -6.45
C GLN A 335 -10.63 3.36 -6.48
N ILE A 336 -10.43 2.53 -7.52
CA ILE A 336 -9.32 1.58 -7.60
C ILE A 336 -8.24 2.11 -8.55
N MET A 337 -6.97 1.92 -8.17
CA MET A 337 -5.79 2.30 -8.93
C MET A 337 -4.79 1.16 -8.95
N LEU A 338 -3.98 1.08 -10.01
CA LEU A 338 -2.90 0.12 -10.13
C LEU A 338 -1.89 0.28 -8.98
N GLY A 339 -1.53 -0.82 -8.30
CA GLY A 339 -0.49 -0.89 -7.28
C GLY A 339 0.30 -2.20 -7.38
N SER A 340 1.61 -2.15 -7.14
CA SER A 340 2.51 -3.30 -7.24
C SER A 340 3.17 -3.71 -5.93
N ASP A 341 3.31 -2.79 -4.97
CA ASP A 341 4.12 -2.93 -3.76
C ASP A 341 5.63 -3.13 -4.06
N TYR A 342 6.08 -2.69 -5.25
CA TYR A 342 7.50 -2.79 -5.62
C TYR A 342 8.37 -1.99 -4.62
N PRO A 343 9.53 -2.46 -4.15
CA PRO A 343 10.30 -3.62 -4.62
C PRO A 343 9.99 -4.96 -3.93
N TYR A 344 8.94 -5.04 -3.14
CA TYR A 344 8.50 -6.32 -2.60
C TYR A 344 7.90 -7.16 -3.72
N ILE A 345 8.35 -8.41 -3.85
CA ILE A 345 8.02 -9.28 -4.99
C ILE A 345 6.69 -10.01 -4.84
N TRP A 346 5.69 -9.34 -4.26
CA TRP A 346 4.35 -9.90 -4.10
C TRP A 346 3.61 -10.05 -5.43
N GLU A 347 3.76 -9.06 -6.31
CA GLU A 347 3.13 -9.05 -7.62
C GLU A 347 4.13 -8.63 -8.70
N LEU A 348 4.51 -9.59 -9.55
CA LEU A 348 5.45 -9.35 -10.64
C LEU A 348 4.78 -8.83 -11.92
N HIS A 349 3.46 -9.02 -12.03
CA HIS A 349 2.66 -8.67 -13.19
C HIS A 349 1.40 -7.90 -12.79
N PRO A 350 1.54 -6.70 -12.16
CA PRO A 350 0.42 -6.00 -11.51
C PRO A 350 -0.68 -5.55 -12.50
N VAL A 351 -0.39 -5.58 -13.79
CA VAL A 351 -1.34 -5.25 -14.87
C VAL A 351 -2.28 -6.42 -15.18
N ASP A 352 -1.82 -7.67 -15.03
CA ASP A 352 -2.53 -8.86 -15.47
C ASP A 352 -3.88 -9.07 -14.78
N PRO A 353 -4.03 -8.97 -13.44
CA PRO A 353 -5.32 -9.13 -12.78
C PRO A 353 -6.39 -8.17 -13.28
N ILE A 354 -5.99 -6.96 -13.72
CA ILE A 354 -6.93 -5.95 -14.25
C ILE A 354 -7.48 -6.42 -15.61
N PHE A 355 -6.65 -7.00 -16.47
CA PHE A 355 -7.08 -7.54 -17.75
C PHE A 355 -7.87 -8.85 -17.61
N GLU A 356 -7.48 -9.71 -16.69
CA GLU A 356 -8.10 -11.00 -16.42
C GLU A 356 -9.46 -10.88 -15.72
N THR A 357 -9.77 -9.73 -15.12
CA THR A 357 -11.10 -9.47 -14.54
C THR A 357 -12.12 -9.26 -15.66
N ALA A 358 -12.79 -10.33 -16.02
CA ALA A 358 -13.71 -10.39 -17.17
C ALA A 358 -14.89 -9.42 -17.10
N SER A 359 -15.31 -9.01 -15.89
CA SER A 359 -16.42 -8.07 -15.69
C SER A 359 -16.06 -6.61 -15.98
N PHE A 360 -14.77 -6.27 -16.12
CA PHE A 360 -14.37 -4.90 -16.41
C PHE A 360 -14.51 -4.57 -17.88
N SER A 361 -15.14 -3.44 -18.16
CA SER A 361 -15.11 -2.80 -19.47
C SER A 361 -13.72 -2.21 -19.77
N ASP A 362 -13.45 -1.97 -21.05
CA ASP A 362 -12.19 -1.32 -21.45
C ASP A 362 -12.02 0.08 -20.83
N GLN A 363 -13.11 0.81 -20.62
CA GLN A 363 -13.09 2.10 -19.95
C GLN A 363 -12.65 1.94 -18.46
N GLU A 364 -13.15 0.94 -17.76
CA GLU A 364 -12.79 0.66 -16.37
C GLU A 364 -11.35 0.18 -16.26
N ARG A 365 -10.89 -0.70 -17.16
CA ARG A 365 -9.48 -1.11 -17.24
C ARG A 365 -8.56 0.09 -17.42
N ALA A 366 -8.85 0.96 -18.38
CA ALA A 366 -8.05 2.17 -18.61
C ALA A 366 -8.09 3.13 -17.41
N ALA A 367 -9.22 3.21 -16.70
CA ALA A 367 -9.35 4.02 -15.49
C ALA A 367 -8.47 3.46 -14.36
N ILE A 368 -8.52 2.16 -14.06
CA ILE A 368 -7.73 1.52 -13.00
C ILE A 368 -6.24 1.56 -13.33
N LEU A 369 -5.85 1.27 -14.57
CA LEU A 369 -4.45 1.25 -15.00
C LEU A 369 -3.72 2.59 -14.81
N GLY A 370 -4.44 3.73 -14.89
CA GLY A 370 -3.78 5.02 -14.69
C GLY A 370 -4.71 6.23 -14.69
N GLY A 371 -5.90 6.12 -15.28
CA GLY A 371 -6.84 7.25 -15.39
C GLY A 371 -7.27 7.79 -14.02
N ASN A 372 -7.59 6.90 -13.08
CA ASN A 372 -7.98 7.26 -11.71
C ASN A 372 -6.83 7.93 -10.95
N ALA A 373 -5.63 7.35 -11.03
CA ALA A 373 -4.43 7.90 -10.41
C ALA A 373 -4.11 9.30 -10.97
N ALA A 374 -4.14 9.47 -12.29
CA ALA A 374 -3.91 10.77 -12.93
C ALA A 374 -4.92 11.83 -12.46
N LYS A 375 -6.19 11.46 -12.30
CA LYS A 375 -7.23 12.35 -11.78
C LYS A 375 -7.00 12.68 -10.31
N LEU A 376 -6.79 11.67 -9.45
CA LEU A 376 -6.61 11.86 -8.02
C LEU A 376 -5.42 12.74 -7.68
N LEU A 377 -4.28 12.49 -8.36
CA LEU A 377 -3.01 13.18 -8.15
C LEU A 377 -2.89 14.49 -8.94
N ALA A 378 -3.97 14.94 -9.61
CA ALA A 378 -4.01 16.14 -10.44
C ALA A 378 -2.81 16.20 -11.42
N MET A 379 -2.51 15.09 -12.07
CA MET A 379 -1.45 15.03 -13.09
C MET A 379 -1.91 15.68 -14.38
N LYS A 380 -1.00 16.41 -15.03
CA LYS A 380 -1.28 16.95 -16.39
C LYS A 380 -1.54 15.77 -17.33
N ARG A 381 -2.60 15.86 -18.13
CA ARG A 381 -2.82 14.87 -19.21
C ARG A 381 -1.61 14.91 -20.13
N ALA A 382 -1.04 13.76 -20.44
CA ALA A 382 -0.08 13.66 -21.51
C ALA A 382 -0.82 14.09 -22.79
N THR A 383 -0.36 15.18 -23.39
CA THR A 383 -0.82 15.68 -24.71
C THR A 383 -0.35 14.72 -25.78
#